data_e06c813ad31cdd41147435bdfb8c7bdb
#
_entry.id   e06c813ad31cdd41147435bdfb8c7bdb
#
_cell.length_a   1.000
_cell.length_b   1.000
_cell.length_c   1.000
_cell.angle_alpha   90.00
_cell.angle_beta   90.00
_cell.angle_gamma   90.00
#
_symmetry.space_group_name_H-M   'P 1'
#
loop_
_entity.id
_entity.type
_entity.pdbx_description
1 polymer ?
#
loop_
_entity_poly.entity_id
_entity_poly.type
_entity_poly.pdbx_seq_one_letter_code
_entity_poly.pdbx_strand_id
1 'polypeptide(L)'
;VEEIIRADLELLDLLANYLDKHYKEARVYNPKGLFEEFKRYVLSELDFDNEVVNIETFRHNFRHDKTVHIPVVYDEFCTNKIIVIEQIKGIKLSDTRKLRDAGFDLKRIAHTVIACVLKQIFVDGLFHGDPHPGNIFILPEERVSFVDFGVVGRIDDEAKFAFAHLFIAAAEKDADDMLKIMRESMGMNSANETKLKLSLHQLLDKYYGITLSEFSMNSFLKDLTRLLYDNKVHISPDYLILIKSLGMLESEAKMLDPEMDFGMEITRAAERIIKDEYSFSRISKKVSATVHDLFGLLQSFPKDLISILAELRTGNLKIGFEHLNLENLIAIIDRSSNRM
;
A
#
# COMPACT_ATOMS: atom_id res chain seq x y z
N VAL A 1 26.90 15.01 -0.18
CA VAL A 1 25.57 14.72 -0.75
C VAL A 1 24.49 15.15 0.25
N GLU A 2 24.54 14.70 1.50
CA GLU A 2 23.51 14.97 2.53
C GLU A 2 23.28 16.48 2.74
N GLU A 3 24.35 17.31 2.83
CA GLU A 3 24.23 18.78 2.98
C GLU A 3 23.52 19.45 1.81
N ILE A 4 23.77 18.96 0.59
CA ILE A 4 23.11 19.49 -0.63
C ILE A 4 21.62 19.14 -0.58
N ILE A 5 21.29 17.88 -0.26
CA ILE A 5 19.90 17.42 -0.16
C ILE A 5 19.15 18.21 0.92
N ARG A 6 19.77 18.46 2.08
CA ARG A 6 19.14 19.28 3.13
C ARG A 6 18.88 20.72 2.68
N ALA A 7 19.81 21.35 1.96
CA ALA A 7 19.62 22.67 1.40
C ALA A 7 18.49 22.70 0.35
N ASP A 8 18.42 21.68 -0.52
CA ASP A 8 17.34 21.56 -1.50
C ASP A 8 15.97 21.36 -0.82
N LEU A 9 15.92 20.57 0.27
CA LEU A 9 14.71 20.40 1.08
C LEU A 9 14.28 21.72 1.74
N GLU A 10 15.20 22.56 2.23
CA GLU A 10 14.85 23.88 2.76
C GLU A 10 14.23 24.79 1.69
N LEU A 11 14.75 24.76 0.46
CA LEU A 11 14.18 25.52 -0.65
C LEU A 11 12.77 25.02 -1.01
N LEU A 12 12.56 23.71 -1.03
CA LEU A 12 11.23 23.11 -1.28
C LEU A 12 10.24 23.43 -0.16
N ASP A 13 10.67 23.50 1.10
CA ASP A 13 9.83 23.93 2.22
C ASP A 13 9.36 25.37 2.04
N LEU A 14 10.28 26.26 1.69
CA LEU A 14 9.92 27.65 1.38
C LEU A 14 8.91 27.74 0.24
N LEU A 15 9.08 26.97 -0.81
CA LEU A 15 8.16 26.91 -1.94
C LEU A 15 6.77 26.37 -1.53
N ALA A 16 6.73 25.27 -0.78
CA ALA A 16 5.48 24.66 -0.29
C ALA A 16 4.71 25.67 0.60
N ASN A 17 5.42 26.35 1.50
CA ASN A 17 4.86 27.40 2.36
C ASN A 17 4.35 28.60 1.54
N TYR A 18 5.09 29.01 0.51
CA TYR A 18 4.70 30.09 -0.38
C TYR A 18 3.42 29.76 -1.16
N LEU A 19 3.34 28.55 -1.73
CA LEU A 19 2.16 28.06 -2.46
C LEU A 19 0.94 27.99 -1.55
N ASP A 20 1.08 27.42 -0.36
CA ASP A 20 0.00 27.31 0.62
C ASP A 20 -0.54 28.68 1.04
N LYS A 21 0.35 29.66 1.19
CA LYS A 21 -0.01 31.02 1.64
C LYS A 21 -0.67 31.86 0.55
N HIS A 22 -0.18 31.78 -0.69
CA HIS A 22 -0.54 32.73 -1.74
C HIS A 22 -1.51 32.20 -2.78
N TYR A 23 -1.67 30.87 -2.92
CA TYR A 23 -2.53 30.26 -3.94
C TYR A 23 -3.61 29.39 -3.29
N LYS A 24 -4.86 29.88 -3.29
CA LYS A 24 -6.00 29.15 -2.71
C LYS A 24 -6.25 27.81 -3.41
N GLU A 25 -6.01 27.75 -4.70
CA GLU A 25 -6.14 26.56 -5.53
C GLU A 25 -5.11 25.48 -5.12
N ALA A 26 -3.91 25.90 -4.75
CA ALA A 26 -2.85 24.98 -4.31
C ALA A 26 -3.15 24.35 -2.94
N ARG A 27 -3.90 25.02 -2.06
CA ARG A 27 -4.27 24.50 -0.73
C ARG A 27 -5.09 23.21 -0.80
N VAL A 28 -5.85 23.03 -1.89
CA VAL A 28 -6.61 21.79 -2.12
C VAL A 28 -5.70 20.56 -2.15
N TYR A 29 -4.46 20.75 -2.59
CA TYR A 29 -3.45 19.70 -2.71
C TYR A 29 -2.56 19.56 -1.48
N ASN A 30 -2.81 20.38 -0.45
CA ASN A 30 -2.01 20.36 0.80
C ASN A 30 -0.49 20.37 0.54
N PRO A 31 0.08 21.45 -0.07
CA PRO A 31 1.49 21.46 -0.48
C PRO A 31 2.46 21.20 0.68
N LYS A 32 2.11 21.66 1.89
CA LYS A 32 2.91 21.40 3.10
C LYS A 32 2.92 19.93 3.49
N GLY A 33 1.75 19.29 3.50
CA GLY A 33 1.65 17.86 3.80
C GLY A 33 2.43 17.02 2.80
N LEU A 34 2.30 17.33 1.50
CA LEU A 34 3.06 16.67 0.44
C LEU A 34 4.57 16.87 0.62
N PHE A 35 4.99 18.09 0.97
CA PHE A 35 6.41 18.38 1.22
C PHE A 35 6.94 17.59 2.43
N GLU A 36 6.23 17.59 3.57
CA GLU A 36 6.64 16.86 4.77
C GLU A 36 6.74 15.34 4.52
N GLU A 37 5.85 14.81 3.69
CA GLU A 37 5.88 13.41 3.26
C GLU A 37 7.08 13.13 2.36
N PHE A 38 7.32 13.97 1.36
CA PHE A 38 8.49 13.91 0.48
C PHE A 38 9.80 14.04 1.27
N LYS A 39 9.87 14.97 2.21
CA LYS A 39 11.04 15.18 3.07
C LYS A 39 11.35 13.93 3.91
N ARG A 40 10.32 13.33 4.54
CA ARG A 40 10.50 12.08 5.29
C ARG A 40 11.05 10.97 4.40
N TYR A 41 10.48 10.83 3.21
CA TYR A 41 10.93 9.85 2.23
C TYR A 41 12.41 10.06 1.85
N VAL A 42 12.80 11.28 1.43
CA VAL A 42 14.18 11.60 1.04
C VAL A 42 15.16 11.41 2.20
N LEU A 43 14.77 11.77 3.42
CA LEU A 43 15.64 11.57 4.59
C LEU A 43 15.79 10.10 4.97
N SER A 44 14.75 9.28 4.76
CA SER A 44 14.87 7.82 5.00
C SER A 44 15.81 7.13 4.00
N GLU A 45 15.92 7.65 2.77
CA GLU A 45 16.88 7.17 1.76
C GLU A 45 18.34 7.48 2.11
N LEU A 46 18.58 8.42 3.01
CA LEU A 46 19.94 8.76 3.46
C LEU A 46 20.40 7.92 4.66
N ASP A 47 19.53 7.09 5.21
CA ASP A 47 19.81 6.26 6.36
C ASP A 47 19.92 4.78 5.97
N PHE A 48 21.14 4.30 5.81
CA PHE A 48 21.42 2.92 5.42
C PHE A 48 21.06 1.89 6.49
N ASP A 49 20.83 2.28 7.74
CA ASP A 49 20.33 1.35 8.76
C ASP A 49 18.95 0.80 8.36
N ASN A 50 18.11 1.64 7.72
CA ASN A 50 16.81 1.21 7.19
C ASN A 50 16.98 0.19 6.04
N GLU A 51 17.95 0.41 5.15
CA GLU A 51 18.23 -0.50 4.05
C GLU A 51 18.72 -1.87 4.55
N VAL A 52 19.57 -1.90 5.57
CA VAL A 52 20.01 -3.14 6.25
C VAL A 52 18.81 -3.92 6.77
N VAL A 53 17.91 -3.25 7.50
CA VAL A 53 16.68 -3.88 8.03
C VAL A 53 15.80 -4.42 6.91
N ASN A 54 15.67 -3.68 5.82
CA ASN A 54 14.91 -4.13 4.66
C ASN A 54 15.53 -5.39 4.04
N ILE A 55 16.84 -5.40 3.74
CA ILE A 55 17.53 -6.57 3.17
C ILE A 55 17.32 -7.81 4.05
N GLU A 56 17.52 -7.69 5.37
CA GLU A 56 17.36 -8.82 6.28
C GLU A 56 15.91 -9.32 6.32
N THR A 57 14.93 -8.41 6.23
CA THR A 57 13.51 -8.79 6.15
C THR A 57 13.21 -9.54 4.86
N PHE A 58 13.68 -9.06 3.72
CA PHE A 58 13.55 -9.76 2.44
C PHE A 58 14.25 -11.12 2.47
N ARG A 59 15.46 -11.19 3.04
CA ARG A 59 16.19 -12.44 3.20
C ARG A 59 15.44 -13.45 4.05
N HIS A 60 14.79 -12.99 5.13
CA HIS A 60 13.93 -13.84 5.94
C HIS A 60 12.71 -14.36 5.15
N ASN A 61 12.03 -13.48 4.39
CA ASN A 61 10.83 -13.82 3.61
C ASN A 61 11.12 -14.82 2.48
N PHE A 62 12.33 -14.77 1.91
CA PHE A 62 12.75 -15.65 0.82
C PHE A 62 13.63 -16.82 1.26
N ARG A 63 13.85 -17.06 2.58
CA ARG A 63 14.77 -18.08 3.09
C ARG A 63 14.50 -19.51 2.60
N HIS A 64 13.26 -19.83 2.22
CA HIS A 64 12.84 -21.15 1.72
C HIS A 64 12.64 -21.18 0.20
N ASP A 65 12.81 -20.05 -0.47
CA ASP A 65 12.66 -19.94 -1.91
C ASP A 65 14.03 -20.10 -2.60
N LYS A 66 14.20 -21.21 -3.32
CA LYS A 66 15.45 -21.50 -4.01
C LYS A 66 15.63 -20.70 -5.31
N THR A 67 14.60 -20.05 -5.80
CA THR A 67 14.65 -19.27 -7.04
C THR A 67 15.11 -17.84 -6.82
N VAL A 68 15.16 -17.40 -5.55
CA VAL A 68 15.54 -16.04 -5.17
C VAL A 68 16.77 -16.07 -4.26
N HIS A 69 17.68 -15.14 -4.49
CA HIS A 69 18.82 -14.89 -3.64
C HIS A 69 18.81 -13.42 -3.19
N ILE A 70 18.79 -13.19 -1.90
CA ILE A 70 18.95 -11.87 -1.31
C ILE A 70 20.36 -11.75 -0.74
N PRO A 71 21.10 -10.67 -1.05
CA PRO A 71 22.47 -10.49 -0.60
C PRO A 71 22.60 -10.62 0.92
N VAL A 72 23.70 -11.20 1.37
CA VAL A 72 24.08 -11.21 2.79
C VAL A 72 24.55 -9.82 3.18
N VAL A 73 24.09 -9.31 4.32
CA VAL A 73 24.59 -8.08 4.92
C VAL A 73 25.74 -8.42 5.88
N TYR A 74 26.82 -7.68 5.84
CA TYR A 74 27.93 -7.77 6.78
C TYR A 74 27.79 -6.65 7.82
N ASP A 75 26.90 -6.86 8.77
CA ASP A 75 26.44 -5.86 9.74
C ASP A 75 27.58 -5.22 10.53
N GLU A 76 28.65 -5.99 10.88
CA GLU A 76 29.82 -5.49 11.57
C GLU A 76 30.58 -4.38 10.81
N PHE A 77 30.34 -4.22 9.51
CA PHE A 77 30.93 -3.18 8.65
C PHE A 77 29.92 -2.11 8.23
N CYS A 78 28.68 -2.23 8.65
CA CYS A 78 27.62 -1.27 8.33
C CYS A 78 27.60 -0.10 9.31
N THR A 79 27.14 1.04 8.82
CA THR A 79 26.84 2.25 9.59
C THR A 79 25.68 2.98 8.92
N ASN A 80 25.09 3.97 9.55
CA ASN A 80 24.05 4.78 8.91
C ASN A 80 24.48 5.49 7.61
N LYS A 81 25.78 5.42 7.23
CA LYS A 81 26.33 6.03 6.00
C LYS A 81 27.07 5.04 5.09
N ILE A 82 27.23 3.81 5.50
CA ILE A 82 27.93 2.76 4.77
C ILE A 82 27.16 1.46 4.95
N ILE A 83 26.82 0.83 3.85
CA ILE A 83 26.29 -0.53 3.83
C ILE A 83 27.28 -1.46 3.14
N VAL A 84 27.56 -2.60 3.75
CA VAL A 84 28.44 -3.65 3.21
C VAL A 84 27.63 -4.91 2.99
N ILE A 85 27.46 -5.28 1.73
CA ILE A 85 26.67 -6.44 1.32
C ILE A 85 27.49 -7.40 0.45
N GLU A 86 26.99 -8.61 0.32
CA GLU A 86 27.54 -9.62 -0.59
C GLU A 86 27.61 -9.10 -2.03
N GLN A 87 28.77 -9.31 -2.68
CA GLN A 87 28.89 -8.99 -4.09
C GLN A 87 28.15 -10.01 -4.95
N ILE A 88 27.09 -9.57 -5.60
CA ILE A 88 26.29 -10.42 -6.49
C ILE A 88 27.04 -10.62 -7.84
N LYS A 89 27.39 -11.87 -8.12
CA LYS A 89 28.03 -12.28 -9.37
C LYS A 89 26.99 -12.85 -10.34
N GLY A 90 26.30 -11.97 -11.05
CA GLY A 90 25.24 -12.31 -12.00
C GLY A 90 25.24 -11.36 -13.20
N ILE A 91 24.34 -11.59 -14.15
CA ILE A 91 24.08 -10.71 -15.28
C ILE A 91 22.90 -9.83 -14.91
N LYS A 92 23.02 -8.51 -15.10
CA LYS A 92 21.90 -7.59 -14.87
C LYS A 92 20.73 -7.91 -15.81
N LEU A 93 19.52 -7.82 -15.30
CA LEU A 93 18.30 -8.03 -16.09
C LEU A 93 18.21 -7.05 -17.28
N SER A 94 18.76 -5.84 -17.12
CA SER A 94 18.85 -4.84 -18.19
C SER A 94 19.72 -5.29 -19.38
N ASP A 95 20.63 -6.25 -19.19
CA ASP A 95 21.51 -6.73 -20.26
C ASP A 95 20.97 -8.02 -20.89
N THR A 96 19.78 -7.89 -21.52
CA THR A 96 19.08 -9.01 -22.16
C THR A 96 19.89 -9.70 -23.24
N ARG A 97 20.84 -9.00 -23.87
CA ARG A 97 21.75 -9.59 -24.85
C ARG A 97 22.68 -10.59 -24.20
N LYS A 98 23.35 -10.20 -23.10
CA LYS A 98 24.23 -11.12 -22.37
C LYS A 98 23.48 -12.30 -21.78
N LEU A 99 22.24 -12.10 -21.32
CA LEU A 99 21.40 -13.19 -20.85
C LEU A 99 21.14 -14.22 -21.95
N ARG A 100 20.78 -13.78 -23.18
CA ARG A 100 20.61 -14.67 -24.33
C ARG A 100 21.90 -15.38 -24.73
N ASP A 101 23.01 -14.65 -24.79
CA ASP A 101 24.32 -15.18 -25.19
C ASP A 101 24.82 -16.23 -24.16
N ALA A 102 24.41 -16.08 -22.88
CA ALA A 102 24.69 -17.05 -21.83
C ALA A 102 23.70 -18.25 -21.79
N GLY A 103 22.71 -18.29 -22.70
CA GLY A 103 21.75 -19.39 -22.83
C GLY A 103 20.61 -19.37 -21.83
N PHE A 104 20.32 -18.26 -21.17
CA PHE A 104 19.20 -18.12 -20.26
C PHE A 104 17.85 -18.03 -20.97
N ASP A 105 16.83 -18.64 -20.40
CA ASP A 105 15.44 -18.54 -20.87
C ASP A 105 14.79 -17.26 -20.34
N LEU A 106 14.68 -16.24 -21.21
CA LEU A 106 14.13 -14.93 -20.83
C LEU A 106 12.66 -15.01 -20.42
N LYS A 107 11.85 -15.89 -21.04
CA LYS A 107 10.44 -16.07 -20.65
C LYS A 107 10.33 -16.62 -19.23
N ARG A 108 11.11 -17.62 -18.91
CA ARG A 108 11.17 -18.20 -17.57
C ARG A 108 11.66 -17.19 -16.52
N ILE A 109 12.67 -16.40 -16.85
CA ILE A 109 13.16 -15.31 -16.00
C ILE A 109 12.03 -14.30 -15.75
N ALA A 110 11.30 -13.87 -16.79
CA ALA A 110 10.19 -12.94 -16.65
C ALA A 110 9.14 -13.47 -15.65
N HIS A 111 8.70 -14.71 -15.82
CA HIS A 111 7.76 -15.35 -14.87
C HIS A 111 8.29 -15.40 -13.44
N THR A 112 9.59 -15.73 -13.27
CA THR A 112 10.21 -15.79 -11.95
C THR A 112 10.23 -14.42 -11.28
N VAL A 113 10.67 -13.37 -12.00
CA VAL A 113 10.71 -11.99 -11.47
C VAL A 113 9.32 -11.51 -11.08
N ILE A 114 8.32 -11.72 -11.94
CA ILE A 114 6.92 -11.36 -11.66
C ILE A 114 6.42 -12.10 -10.42
N ALA A 115 6.60 -13.42 -10.36
CA ALA A 115 6.16 -14.23 -9.23
C ALA A 115 6.81 -13.76 -7.91
N CYS A 116 8.10 -13.39 -7.94
CA CYS A 116 8.81 -12.86 -6.79
C CYS A 116 8.20 -11.54 -6.31
N VAL A 117 7.97 -10.57 -7.21
CA VAL A 117 7.44 -9.25 -6.83
C VAL A 117 5.97 -9.36 -6.41
N LEU A 118 5.16 -10.15 -7.09
CA LEU A 118 3.77 -10.39 -6.67
C LEU A 118 3.69 -11.10 -5.30
N LYS A 119 4.63 -12.03 -4.99
CA LYS A 119 4.74 -12.60 -3.65
C LYS A 119 5.07 -11.53 -2.60
N GLN A 120 6.03 -10.65 -2.88
CA GLN A 120 6.37 -9.54 -1.98
C GLN A 120 5.15 -8.66 -1.67
N ILE A 121 4.37 -8.32 -2.70
CA ILE A 121 3.18 -7.48 -2.57
C ILE A 121 2.07 -8.23 -1.82
N PHE A 122 1.62 -9.34 -2.36
CA PHE A 122 0.38 -9.99 -1.92
C PHE A 122 0.56 -10.95 -0.75
N VAL A 123 1.76 -11.50 -0.54
CA VAL A 123 2.02 -12.44 0.56
C VAL A 123 2.74 -11.75 1.70
N ASP A 124 3.91 -11.16 1.40
CA ASP A 124 4.79 -10.63 2.43
C ASP A 124 4.34 -9.25 2.93
N GLY A 125 3.64 -8.44 2.09
CA GLY A 125 3.23 -7.07 2.40
C GLY A 125 4.40 -6.08 2.49
N LEU A 126 5.60 -6.54 2.18
CA LEU A 126 6.82 -5.75 2.04
C LEU A 126 7.36 -6.00 0.64
N PHE A 127 7.42 -4.97 -0.18
CA PHE A 127 7.80 -5.10 -1.59
C PHE A 127 8.84 -4.07 -2.01
N HIS A 128 9.66 -4.47 -2.97
CA HIS A 128 10.65 -3.60 -3.60
C HIS A 128 9.95 -2.48 -4.37
N GLY A 129 10.17 -1.24 -3.96
CA GLY A 129 9.50 -0.07 -4.53
C GLY A 129 10.15 0.43 -5.84
N ASP A 130 11.36 -0.07 -6.16
CA ASP A 130 12.08 0.28 -7.38
C ASP A 130 12.71 -0.95 -8.04
N PRO A 131 11.91 -1.93 -8.52
CA PRO A 131 12.40 -3.16 -9.15
C PRO A 131 12.97 -2.88 -10.55
N HIS A 132 13.79 -1.85 -10.70
CA HIS A 132 14.41 -1.47 -11.97
C HIS A 132 15.34 -2.59 -12.49
N PRO A 133 15.40 -2.87 -13.81
CA PRO A 133 16.21 -3.97 -14.36
C PRO A 133 17.71 -3.87 -14.03
N GLY A 134 18.18 -2.69 -13.62
CA GLY A 134 19.54 -2.47 -13.12
C GLY A 134 19.77 -2.98 -11.70
N ASN A 135 18.69 -3.16 -10.92
CA ASN A 135 18.68 -3.63 -9.54
C ASN A 135 18.35 -5.13 -9.43
N ILE A 136 18.16 -5.81 -10.57
CA ILE A 136 17.87 -7.24 -10.64
C ILE A 136 19.01 -7.95 -11.37
N PHE A 137 19.55 -8.99 -10.76
CA PHE A 137 20.60 -9.82 -11.32
C PHE A 137 20.11 -11.25 -11.50
N ILE A 138 20.50 -11.86 -12.62
CA ILE A 138 20.25 -13.26 -12.91
C ILE A 138 21.54 -14.04 -12.62
N LEU A 139 21.41 -14.98 -11.69
CA LEU A 139 22.47 -15.86 -11.23
C LEU A 139 22.42 -17.19 -12.00
N PRO A 140 23.43 -18.07 -11.86
CA PRO A 140 23.35 -19.44 -12.35
C PRO A 140 22.06 -20.12 -11.91
N GLU A 141 21.56 -21.07 -12.70
CA GLU A 141 20.28 -21.78 -12.49
C GLU A 141 19.06 -20.83 -12.57
N GLU A 142 19.19 -19.69 -13.22
CA GLU A 142 18.15 -18.67 -13.42
C GLU A 142 17.57 -18.13 -12.10
N ARG A 143 18.37 -18.13 -11.03
CA ARG A 143 17.97 -17.53 -9.77
C ARG A 143 18.00 -16.00 -9.91
N VAL A 144 16.99 -15.37 -9.32
CA VAL A 144 16.84 -13.91 -9.32
C VAL A 144 17.42 -13.34 -8.03
N SER A 145 18.23 -12.30 -8.14
CA SER A 145 18.73 -11.55 -7.00
C SER A 145 18.35 -10.08 -7.12
N PHE A 146 17.75 -9.53 -6.09
CA PHE A 146 17.48 -8.10 -5.97
C PHE A 146 18.62 -7.44 -5.20
N VAL A 147 18.92 -6.20 -5.59
CA VAL A 147 19.87 -5.32 -4.90
C VAL A 147 19.23 -3.94 -4.75
N ASP A 148 19.77 -3.09 -3.88
CA ASP A 148 19.26 -1.74 -3.62
C ASP A 148 17.84 -1.78 -3.00
N PHE A 149 17.82 -1.95 -1.67
CA PHE A 149 16.55 -2.00 -0.91
C PHE A 149 16.26 -0.67 -0.17
N GLY A 150 16.78 0.45 -0.69
CA GLY A 150 16.53 1.78 -0.18
C GLY A 150 15.05 2.15 -0.28
N VAL A 151 14.43 1.88 -1.44
CA VAL A 151 13.00 2.12 -1.66
C VAL A 151 12.21 0.84 -1.46
N VAL A 152 11.42 0.77 -0.39
CA VAL A 152 10.48 -0.33 -0.15
C VAL A 152 9.10 0.22 0.19
N GLY A 153 8.06 -0.46 -0.30
CA GLY A 153 6.68 -0.19 0.11
C GLY A 153 6.21 -1.20 1.15
N ARG A 154 5.28 -0.77 2.01
CA ARG A 154 4.67 -1.63 3.03
C ARG A 154 3.16 -1.51 2.96
N ILE A 155 2.50 -2.65 2.90
CA ILE A 155 1.04 -2.75 2.97
C ILE A 155 0.66 -3.81 3.99
N ASP A 156 -0.34 -3.53 4.80
CA ASP A 156 -0.87 -4.47 5.77
C ASP A 156 -1.78 -5.53 5.12
N ASP A 157 -2.26 -6.46 5.90
CA ASP A 157 -3.11 -7.54 5.40
C ASP A 157 -4.42 -7.00 4.81
N GLU A 158 -5.01 -5.97 5.41
CA GLU A 158 -6.26 -5.37 4.91
C GLU A 158 -6.05 -4.72 3.54
N ALA A 159 -4.97 -3.95 3.38
CA ALA A 159 -4.61 -3.34 2.11
C ALA A 159 -4.28 -4.38 1.02
N LYS A 160 -3.59 -5.49 1.37
CA LYS A 160 -3.34 -6.59 0.41
C LYS A 160 -4.63 -7.14 -0.18
N PHE A 161 -5.62 -7.42 0.68
CA PHE A 161 -6.91 -7.92 0.25
C PHE A 161 -7.70 -6.88 -0.54
N ALA A 162 -7.70 -5.62 -0.09
CA ALA A 162 -8.33 -4.53 -0.81
C ALA A 162 -7.77 -4.39 -2.24
N PHE A 163 -6.45 -4.48 -2.40
CA PHE A 163 -5.82 -4.46 -3.71
C PHE A 163 -6.19 -5.66 -4.56
N ALA A 164 -6.16 -6.88 -4.00
CA ALA A 164 -6.56 -8.07 -4.72
C ALA A 164 -8.00 -7.96 -5.25
N HIS A 165 -8.92 -7.54 -4.39
CA HIS A 165 -10.31 -7.30 -4.78
C HIS A 165 -10.45 -6.19 -5.82
N LEU A 166 -9.69 -5.09 -5.68
CA LEU A 166 -9.71 -3.97 -6.63
C LEU A 166 -9.26 -4.41 -8.03
N PHE A 167 -8.23 -5.25 -8.12
CA PHE A 167 -7.78 -5.80 -9.42
C PHE A 167 -8.82 -6.72 -10.03
N ILE A 168 -9.50 -7.55 -9.24
CA ILE A 168 -10.58 -8.42 -9.74
C ILE A 168 -11.77 -7.57 -10.19
N ALA A 169 -12.23 -6.61 -9.39
CA ALA A 169 -13.32 -5.71 -9.76
C ALA A 169 -13.00 -4.93 -11.05
N ALA A 170 -11.74 -4.48 -11.22
CA ALA A 170 -11.29 -3.84 -12.44
C ALA A 170 -11.31 -4.79 -13.65
N ALA A 171 -10.89 -6.05 -13.49
CA ALA A 171 -10.93 -7.07 -14.53
C ALA A 171 -12.38 -7.46 -14.90
N GLU A 172 -13.28 -7.50 -13.92
CA GLU A 172 -14.72 -7.73 -14.09
C GLU A 172 -15.47 -6.47 -14.56
N LYS A 173 -14.80 -5.32 -14.61
CA LYS A 173 -15.34 -4.01 -14.99
C LYS A 173 -16.47 -3.52 -14.08
N ASP A 174 -16.37 -3.87 -12.80
CA ASP A 174 -17.32 -3.45 -11.78
C ASP A 174 -16.86 -2.16 -11.08
N ALA A 175 -17.29 -1.00 -11.64
CA ALA A 175 -16.98 0.31 -11.08
C ALA A 175 -17.62 0.53 -9.70
N ASP A 176 -18.74 -0.13 -9.40
CA ASP A 176 -19.43 -0.01 -8.12
C ASP A 176 -18.67 -0.72 -7.02
N ASP A 177 -18.17 -1.93 -7.31
CA ASP A 177 -17.35 -2.66 -6.36
C ASP A 177 -15.99 -1.99 -6.17
N MET A 178 -15.36 -1.48 -7.25
CA MET A 178 -14.15 -0.67 -7.13
C MET A 178 -14.35 0.53 -6.19
N LEU A 179 -15.43 1.29 -6.37
CA LEU A 179 -15.73 2.46 -5.52
C LEU A 179 -15.93 2.04 -4.06
N LYS A 180 -16.66 0.95 -3.83
CA LYS A 180 -16.90 0.39 -2.51
C LYS A 180 -15.60 -0.01 -1.82
N ILE A 181 -14.74 -0.77 -2.48
CA ILE A 181 -13.43 -1.20 -1.96
C ILE A 181 -12.56 0.02 -1.62
N MET A 182 -12.48 0.99 -2.52
CA MET A 182 -11.69 2.20 -2.32
C MET A 182 -12.15 2.98 -1.09
N ARG A 183 -13.47 3.07 -0.86
CA ARG A 183 -14.04 3.76 0.29
C ARG A 183 -13.86 2.97 1.59
N GLU A 184 -14.24 1.68 1.61
CA GLU A 184 -14.40 0.89 2.83
C GLU A 184 -13.06 0.31 3.32
N SER A 185 -12.21 -0.14 2.39
CA SER A 185 -10.98 -0.86 2.74
C SER A 185 -9.72 -0.02 2.54
N MET A 186 -9.76 1.00 1.66
CA MET A 186 -8.59 1.86 1.41
C MET A 186 -8.73 3.26 2.03
N GLY A 187 -9.86 3.55 2.69
CA GLY A 187 -10.12 4.85 3.30
C GLY A 187 -10.14 6.03 2.31
N MET A 188 -10.29 5.75 1.03
CA MET A 188 -10.29 6.75 -0.03
C MET A 188 -11.65 7.42 -0.12
N ASN A 189 -11.77 8.63 0.42
CA ASN A 189 -12.99 9.42 0.37
C ASN A 189 -12.89 10.51 -0.69
N SER A 190 -13.99 10.71 -1.41
CA SER A 190 -14.13 11.80 -2.37
C SER A 190 -15.24 12.77 -1.92
N ALA A 191 -15.02 14.06 -2.15
CA ALA A 191 -16.06 15.07 -1.91
C ALA A 191 -17.30 14.88 -2.82
N ASN A 192 -17.16 14.13 -3.91
CA ASN A 192 -18.25 13.84 -4.86
C ASN A 192 -18.16 12.40 -5.36
N GLU A 193 -18.75 11.47 -4.62
CA GLU A 193 -18.77 10.04 -4.97
C GLU A 193 -19.47 9.77 -6.31
N THR A 194 -20.53 10.51 -6.66
CA THR A 194 -21.23 10.35 -7.93
C THR A 194 -20.33 10.65 -9.11
N LYS A 195 -19.51 11.72 -8.99
CA LYS A 195 -18.55 12.08 -10.04
C LYS A 195 -17.44 11.04 -10.12
N LEU A 196 -16.92 10.57 -8.97
CA LEU A 196 -15.89 9.54 -8.92
C LEU A 196 -16.37 8.23 -9.56
N LYS A 197 -17.60 7.79 -9.24
CA LYS A 197 -18.23 6.62 -9.86
C LYS A 197 -18.32 6.74 -11.37
N LEU A 198 -18.82 7.89 -11.87
CA LEU A 198 -18.90 8.13 -13.32
C LEU A 198 -17.51 8.09 -13.97
N SER A 199 -16.50 8.67 -13.33
CA SER A 199 -15.13 8.65 -13.83
C SER A 199 -14.55 7.24 -13.86
N LEU A 200 -14.87 6.38 -12.87
CA LEU A 200 -14.47 4.96 -12.86
C LEU A 200 -15.13 4.18 -14.01
N HIS A 201 -16.43 4.39 -14.27
CA HIS A 201 -17.08 3.79 -15.44
C HIS A 201 -16.40 4.21 -16.73
N GLN A 202 -16.13 5.50 -16.93
CA GLN A 202 -15.44 6.00 -18.12
C GLN A 202 -14.03 5.43 -18.26
N LEU A 203 -13.31 5.24 -17.15
CA LEU A 203 -12.01 4.58 -17.15
C LEU A 203 -12.14 3.13 -17.62
N LEU A 204 -13.05 2.36 -17.05
CA LEU A 204 -13.26 0.97 -17.43
C LEU A 204 -13.74 0.82 -18.87
N ASP A 205 -14.63 1.71 -19.34
CA ASP A 205 -15.09 1.75 -20.72
C ASP A 205 -13.94 2.00 -21.72
N LYS A 206 -12.96 2.85 -21.36
CA LYS A 206 -11.77 3.09 -22.17
C LYS A 206 -10.98 1.81 -22.44
N TYR A 207 -10.98 0.88 -21.50
CA TYR A 207 -10.31 -0.42 -21.59
C TYR A 207 -11.26 -1.55 -21.98
N TYR A 208 -12.50 -1.21 -22.40
CA TYR A 208 -13.47 -2.18 -22.88
C TYR A 208 -13.12 -2.65 -24.30
N GLY A 209 -13.11 -3.97 -24.52
CA GLY A 209 -12.84 -4.56 -25.83
C GLY A 209 -11.37 -4.57 -26.25
N ILE A 210 -10.46 -4.03 -25.43
CA ILE A 210 -9.03 -4.21 -25.63
C ILE A 210 -8.69 -5.66 -25.29
N THR A 211 -7.96 -6.33 -26.19
CA THR A 211 -7.49 -7.69 -25.92
C THR A 211 -6.46 -7.67 -24.78
N LEU A 212 -6.35 -8.78 -24.04
CA LEU A 212 -5.40 -8.87 -22.90
C LEU A 212 -3.95 -8.58 -23.34
N SER A 213 -3.59 -8.95 -24.57
CA SER A 213 -2.27 -8.66 -25.16
C SER A 213 -2.03 -7.18 -25.44
N GLU A 214 -3.10 -6.42 -25.73
CA GLU A 214 -3.04 -4.96 -25.98
C GLU A 214 -3.22 -4.15 -24.68
N PHE A 215 -3.70 -4.79 -23.60
CA PHE A 215 -3.88 -4.13 -22.33
C PHE A 215 -2.52 -3.75 -21.72
N SER A 216 -2.39 -2.50 -21.30
CA SER A 216 -1.24 -2.02 -20.55
C SER A 216 -1.65 -1.65 -19.14
N MET A 217 -1.17 -2.41 -18.17
CA MET A 217 -1.38 -2.15 -16.74
C MET A 217 -0.79 -0.79 -16.35
N ASN A 218 0.39 -0.45 -16.86
CA ASN A 218 1.01 0.85 -16.62
C ASN A 218 0.13 2.01 -17.08
N SER A 219 -0.47 1.90 -18.26
CA SER A 219 -1.41 2.91 -18.79
C SER A 219 -2.67 2.99 -17.94
N PHE A 220 -3.23 1.85 -17.55
CA PHE A 220 -4.41 1.77 -16.68
C PHE A 220 -4.14 2.41 -15.31
N LEU A 221 -3.04 2.04 -14.65
CA LEU A 221 -2.66 2.57 -13.34
C LEU A 221 -2.38 4.08 -13.38
N LYS A 222 -1.77 4.56 -14.48
CA LYS A 222 -1.54 5.99 -14.70
C LYS A 222 -2.85 6.75 -14.86
N ASP A 223 -3.78 6.23 -15.64
CA ASP A 223 -5.11 6.83 -15.84
C ASP A 223 -5.92 6.79 -14.54
N LEU A 224 -5.87 5.68 -13.78
CA LEU A 224 -6.50 5.55 -12.48
C LEU A 224 -5.94 6.58 -11.49
N THR A 225 -4.62 6.70 -11.40
CA THR A 225 -3.97 7.69 -10.51
C THR A 225 -4.41 9.12 -10.87
N ARG A 226 -4.45 9.45 -12.17
CA ARG A 226 -4.92 10.75 -12.63
C ARG A 226 -6.40 10.98 -12.28
N LEU A 227 -7.24 9.96 -12.47
CA LEU A 227 -8.66 10.00 -12.12
C LEU A 227 -8.85 10.28 -10.63
N LEU A 228 -8.11 9.58 -9.76
CA LEU A 228 -8.15 9.78 -8.31
C LEU A 228 -7.75 11.21 -7.93
N TYR A 229 -6.67 11.70 -8.53
CA TYR A 229 -6.19 13.06 -8.34
C TYR A 229 -7.23 14.11 -8.78
N ASP A 230 -7.83 13.97 -9.98
CA ASP A 230 -8.83 14.89 -10.53
C ASP A 230 -10.14 14.91 -9.69
N ASN A 231 -10.40 13.82 -8.95
CA ASN A 231 -11.52 13.71 -8.01
C ASN A 231 -11.12 14.04 -6.56
N LYS A 232 -9.90 14.55 -6.32
CA LYS A 232 -9.37 14.95 -5.01
C LYS A 232 -9.37 13.81 -3.98
N VAL A 233 -9.13 12.60 -4.45
CA VAL A 233 -8.96 11.43 -3.59
C VAL A 233 -7.53 11.44 -3.07
N HIS A 234 -7.37 11.36 -1.76
CA HIS A 234 -6.06 11.22 -1.14
C HIS A 234 -5.55 9.78 -1.33
N ILE A 235 -4.33 9.65 -1.84
CA ILE A 235 -3.67 8.36 -2.04
C ILE A 235 -2.46 8.32 -1.11
N SER A 236 -2.31 7.25 -0.32
CA SER A 236 -1.13 7.12 0.52
C SER A 236 0.14 6.89 -0.32
N PRO A 237 1.33 7.30 0.16
CA PRO A 237 2.60 7.09 -0.54
C PRO A 237 2.87 5.63 -0.87
N ASP A 238 2.57 4.70 0.03
CA ASP A 238 2.77 3.27 -0.21
C ASP A 238 2.00 2.76 -1.43
N TYR A 239 0.78 3.29 -1.64
CA TYR A 239 0.00 2.98 -2.83
C TYR A 239 0.61 3.55 -4.11
N LEU A 240 1.21 4.73 -4.05
CA LEU A 240 1.92 5.31 -5.20
C LEU A 240 3.19 4.50 -5.52
N ILE A 241 3.93 4.04 -4.51
CA ILE A 241 5.09 3.15 -4.67
C ILE A 241 4.64 1.82 -5.29
N LEU A 242 3.52 1.25 -4.84
CA LEU A 242 2.96 0.02 -5.41
C LEU A 242 2.61 0.18 -6.89
N ILE A 243 1.89 1.26 -7.25
CA ILE A 243 1.53 1.57 -8.63
C ILE A 243 2.77 1.72 -9.51
N LYS A 244 3.79 2.45 -9.01
CA LYS A 244 5.08 2.61 -9.70
C LYS A 244 5.76 1.25 -9.90
N SER A 245 5.86 0.44 -8.85
CA SER A 245 6.51 -0.87 -8.89
C SER A 245 5.83 -1.82 -9.89
N LEU A 246 4.50 -1.89 -9.90
CA LEU A 246 3.74 -2.70 -10.86
C LEU A 246 3.91 -2.23 -12.29
N GLY A 247 3.93 -0.91 -12.54
CA GLY A 247 4.15 -0.35 -13.87
C GLY A 247 5.55 -0.64 -14.42
N MET A 248 6.56 -0.61 -13.54
CA MET A 248 7.93 -0.99 -13.90
C MET A 248 8.01 -2.49 -14.20
N LEU A 249 7.42 -3.32 -13.35
CA LEU A 249 7.39 -4.77 -13.51
C LEU A 249 6.74 -5.19 -14.83
N GLU A 250 5.65 -4.54 -15.26
CA GLU A 250 5.07 -4.77 -16.60
C GLU A 250 6.06 -4.47 -17.72
N SER A 251 6.75 -3.33 -17.61
CA SER A 251 7.71 -2.90 -18.64
C SER A 251 8.86 -3.90 -18.76
N GLU A 252 9.33 -4.43 -17.66
CA GLU A 252 10.38 -5.45 -17.60
C GLU A 252 9.91 -6.79 -18.13
N ALA A 253 8.70 -7.19 -17.75
CA ALA A 253 8.08 -8.41 -18.24
C ALA A 253 7.97 -8.39 -19.77
N LYS A 254 7.47 -7.31 -20.36
CA LYS A 254 7.35 -7.13 -21.81
C LYS A 254 8.71 -7.03 -22.53
N MET A 255 9.74 -6.53 -21.86
CA MET A 255 11.12 -6.51 -22.39
C MET A 255 11.68 -7.93 -22.53
N LEU A 256 11.35 -8.84 -21.61
CA LEU A 256 11.82 -10.22 -21.57
C LEU A 256 10.93 -11.16 -22.41
N ASP A 257 9.61 -11.00 -22.30
CA ASP A 257 8.59 -11.74 -23.03
C ASP A 257 7.50 -10.78 -23.54
N PRO A 258 7.59 -10.30 -24.80
CA PRO A 258 6.60 -9.39 -25.37
C PRO A 258 5.18 -9.95 -25.47
N GLU A 259 5.01 -11.29 -25.43
CA GLU A 259 3.72 -11.96 -25.49
C GLU A 259 3.07 -12.18 -24.12
N MET A 260 3.77 -11.81 -23.05
CA MET A 260 3.27 -12.03 -21.69
C MET A 260 2.03 -11.20 -21.38
N ASP A 261 1.01 -11.87 -20.87
CA ASP A 261 -0.19 -11.24 -20.34
C ASP A 261 0.01 -10.91 -18.84
N PHE A 262 0.52 -9.71 -18.60
CA PHE A 262 0.81 -9.23 -17.26
C PHE A 262 -0.46 -9.06 -16.39
N GLY A 263 -1.58 -8.65 -17.01
CA GLY A 263 -2.87 -8.51 -16.34
C GLY A 263 -3.37 -9.86 -15.79
N MET A 264 -3.23 -10.92 -16.59
CA MET A 264 -3.59 -12.27 -16.16
C MET A 264 -2.71 -12.76 -14.99
N GLU A 265 -1.41 -12.46 -15.01
CA GLU A 265 -0.51 -12.85 -13.90
C GLU A 265 -0.91 -12.17 -12.58
N ILE A 266 -1.24 -10.88 -12.60
CA ILE A 266 -1.74 -10.17 -11.40
C ILE A 266 -3.08 -10.75 -10.96
N THR A 267 -4.03 -10.95 -11.87
CA THR A 267 -5.35 -11.49 -11.53
C THR A 267 -5.23 -12.87 -10.87
N ARG A 268 -4.40 -13.76 -11.41
CA ARG A 268 -4.13 -15.08 -10.79
C ARG A 268 -3.52 -14.96 -9.41
N ALA A 269 -2.60 -14.00 -9.19
CA ALA A 269 -2.01 -13.76 -7.88
C ALA A 269 -3.07 -13.24 -6.89
N ALA A 270 -3.91 -12.30 -7.32
CA ALA A 270 -5.01 -11.76 -6.54
C ALA A 270 -6.04 -12.85 -6.14
N GLU A 271 -6.45 -13.70 -7.09
CA GLU A 271 -7.36 -14.81 -6.80
C GLU A 271 -6.81 -15.81 -5.78
N ARG A 272 -5.49 -16.09 -5.82
CA ARG A 272 -4.85 -16.98 -4.84
C ARG A 272 -4.95 -16.41 -3.43
N ILE A 273 -4.66 -15.12 -3.28
CA ILE A 273 -4.73 -14.42 -1.99
C ILE A 273 -6.16 -14.45 -1.44
N ILE A 274 -7.16 -14.17 -2.26
CA ILE A 274 -8.56 -14.22 -1.85
C ILE A 274 -8.96 -15.63 -1.43
N LYS A 275 -8.58 -16.65 -2.19
CA LYS A 275 -8.83 -18.06 -1.82
C LYS A 275 -8.17 -18.42 -0.48
N ASP A 276 -6.96 -17.93 -0.23
CA ASP A 276 -6.24 -18.15 1.03
C ASP A 276 -6.89 -17.40 2.21
N GLU A 277 -7.49 -16.23 1.98
CA GLU A 277 -8.25 -15.50 3.01
C GLU A 277 -9.47 -16.30 3.48
N TYR A 278 -10.21 -16.86 2.55
CA TYR A 278 -11.39 -17.70 2.82
C TYR A 278 -11.02 -19.14 3.18
N SER A 279 -9.73 -19.47 3.33
CA SER A 279 -9.34 -20.80 3.76
C SER A 279 -9.83 -21.10 5.18
N PHE A 280 -10.27 -22.33 5.41
CA PHE A 280 -10.80 -22.79 6.71
C PHE A 280 -9.85 -22.50 7.89
N SER A 281 -8.55 -22.51 7.64
CA SER A 281 -7.52 -22.23 8.65
C SER A 281 -7.54 -20.76 9.14
N ARG A 282 -7.76 -19.78 8.25
CA ARG A 282 -7.85 -18.36 8.63
C ARG A 282 -9.21 -18.01 9.23
N ILE A 283 -10.28 -18.58 8.69
CA ILE A 283 -11.64 -18.42 9.24
C ILE A 283 -11.68 -18.98 10.67
N SER A 284 -11.10 -20.16 10.92
CA SER A 284 -11.06 -20.73 12.26
C SER A 284 -10.25 -19.88 13.26
N LYS A 285 -9.18 -19.24 12.83
CA LYS A 285 -8.40 -18.31 13.66
C LYS A 285 -9.18 -17.02 13.97
N LYS A 286 -9.83 -16.39 12.97
CA LYS A 286 -10.68 -15.21 13.16
C LYS A 286 -11.88 -15.54 14.08
N VAL A 287 -12.55 -16.67 13.85
CA VAL A 287 -13.66 -17.15 14.70
C VAL A 287 -13.17 -17.44 16.12
N SER A 288 -12.01 -18.09 16.29
CA SER A 288 -11.44 -18.37 17.60
C SER A 288 -11.10 -17.09 18.39
N ALA A 289 -10.55 -16.06 17.73
CA ALA A 289 -10.30 -14.78 18.36
C ALA A 289 -11.61 -14.09 18.79
N THR A 290 -12.60 -14.03 17.87
CA THR A 290 -13.92 -13.43 18.16
C THR A 290 -14.65 -14.21 19.25
N VAL A 291 -14.58 -15.53 19.28
CA VAL A 291 -15.16 -16.36 20.33
C VAL A 291 -14.45 -16.14 21.67
N HIS A 292 -13.14 -15.93 21.66
CA HIS A 292 -12.37 -15.63 22.88
C HIS A 292 -12.77 -14.26 23.46
N ASP A 293 -12.93 -13.23 22.60
CA ASP A 293 -13.41 -11.90 22.98
C ASP A 293 -14.86 -11.96 23.49
N LEU A 294 -15.72 -12.74 22.84
CA LEU A 294 -17.09 -12.98 23.27
C LEU A 294 -17.15 -13.71 24.61
N PHE A 295 -16.28 -14.69 24.83
CA PHE A 295 -16.14 -15.37 26.13
C PHE A 295 -15.67 -14.44 27.24
N GLY A 296 -14.74 -13.51 26.94
CA GLY A 296 -14.32 -12.45 27.86
C GLY A 296 -15.48 -11.54 28.26
N LEU A 297 -16.30 -11.11 27.28
CA LEU A 297 -17.52 -10.34 27.52
C LEU A 297 -18.55 -11.14 28.31
N LEU A 298 -18.78 -12.41 27.98
CA LEU A 298 -19.72 -13.29 28.70
C LEU A 298 -19.26 -13.62 30.12
N GLN A 299 -17.99 -13.61 30.44
CA GLN A 299 -17.48 -13.78 31.80
C GLN A 299 -17.65 -12.54 32.68
N SER A 300 -17.57 -11.34 32.09
CA SER A 300 -17.80 -10.09 32.83
C SER A 300 -19.28 -9.71 32.91
N PHE A 301 -20.07 -10.04 31.89
CA PHE A 301 -21.49 -9.68 31.77
C PHE A 301 -22.37 -10.13 32.96
N PRO A 302 -22.28 -11.37 33.50
CA PRO A 302 -23.09 -11.75 34.67
C PRO A 302 -22.72 -10.97 35.95
N LYS A 303 -21.47 -10.59 36.12
CA LYS A 303 -21.03 -9.83 37.30
C LYS A 303 -21.53 -8.41 37.28
N ASP A 304 -21.48 -7.77 36.12
CA ASP A 304 -21.93 -6.38 35.93
C ASP A 304 -23.45 -6.31 36.02
N LEU A 305 -24.18 -7.30 35.49
CA LEU A 305 -25.64 -7.39 35.60
C LEU A 305 -26.10 -7.65 37.05
N ILE A 306 -25.37 -8.50 37.79
CA ILE A 306 -25.64 -8.77 39.20
C ILE A 306 -25.37 -7.51 40.04
N SER A 307 -24.32 -6.74 39.74
CA SER A 307 -24.03 -5.49 40.45
C SER A 307 -25.12 -4.42 40.18
N ILE A 308 -25.56 -4.26 38.93
CA ILE A 308 -26.61 -3.34 38.54
C ILE A 308 -27.96 -3.75 39.20
N LEU A 309 -28.31 -5.04 39.19
CA LEU A 309 -29.52 -5.56 39.85
C LEU A 309 -29.47 -5.42 41.37
N ALA A 310 -28.28 -5.56 41.97
CA ALA A 310 -28.08 -5.34 43.39
C ALA A 310 -28.25 -3.87 43.76
N GLU A 311 -27.73 -2.94 42.96
CA GLU A 311 -27.94 -1.49 43.16
C GLU A 311 -29.40 -1.05 42.92
N LEU A 312 -30.08 -1.64 41.93
CA LEU A 312 -31.54 -1.45 41.74
C LEU A 312 -32.36 -1.95 42.95
N ARG A 313 -32.04 -3.13 43.49
CA ARG A 313 -32.71 -3.72 44.63
C ARG A 313 -32.52 -2.94 45.92
N THR A 314 -31.36 -2.32 46.09
CA THR A 314 -31.05 -1.48 47.25
C THR A 314 -31.52 -0.03 47.08
N GLY A 315 -32.08 0.34 45.93
CA GLY A 315 -32.54 1.71 45.66
C GLY A 315 -31.40 2.73 45.48
N ASN A 316 -30.18 2.27 45.35
CA ASN A 316 -28.97 3.12 45.28
C ASN A 316 -28.48 3.42 43.87
N LEU A 317 -29.25 3.06 42.83
CA LEU A 317 -28.86 3.34 41.44
C LEU A 317 -28.81 4.86 41.20
N LYS A 318 -27.63 5.41 41.09
CA LYS A 318 -27.44 6.82 40.73
C LYS A 318 -27.14 6.90 39.23
N ILE A 319 -28.13 7.41 38.48
CA ILE A 319 -27.92 7.72 37.06
C ILE A 319 -27.45 9.18 36.97
N GLY A 320 -26.20 9.40 36.67
CA GLY A 320 -25.66 10.73 36.38
C GLY A 320 -25.98 11.13 34.94
N PHE A 321 -26.81 12.19 34.76
CA PHE A 321 -27.00 12.80 33.46
C PHE A 321 -26.08 14.00 33.34
N GLU A 322 -25.15 13.94 32.44
CA GLU A 322 -24.32 15.08 32.09
C GLU A 322 -25.01 15.85 30.93
N HIS A 323 -25.59 17.00 31.26
CA HIS A 323 -26.21 17.86 30.25
C HIS A 323 -25.13 18.72 29.56
N LEU A 324 -24.69 18.30 28.39
CA LEU A 324 -23.86 19.11 27.50
C LEU A 324 -24.75 20.19 26.85
N ASN A 325 -24.40 21.48 27.05
CA ASN A 325 -25.06 22.67 26.50
C ASN A 325 -26.24 23.28 27.30
N LEU A 326 -26.29 23.13 28.60
CA LEU A 326 -27.30 23.84 29.44
C LEU A 326 -27.18 25.38 29.37
N GLU A 327 -25.98 25.89 29.15
CA GLU A 327 -25.72 27.33 29.06
C GLU A 327 -26.46 28.01 27.90
N ASN A 328 -26.63 27.33 26.77
CA ASN A 328 -27.37 27.82 25.63
C ASN A 328 -28.92 27.85 25.93
N LEU A 329 -29.39 26.88 26.68
CA LEU A 329 -30.82 26.81 27.06
C LEU A 329 -31.15 27.91 28.08
N ILE A 330 -30.30 28.17 29.07
CA ILE A 330 -30.43 29.24 30.07
C ILE A 330 -30.40 30.60 29.38
N ALA A 331 -29.51 30.81 28.41
CA ALA A 331 -29.42 32.07 27.65
C ALA A 331 -30.68 32.33 26.79
N ILE A 332 -31.36 31.29 26.29
CA ILE A 332 -32.60 31.42 25.54
C ILE A 332 -33.77 31.76 26.50
N ILE A 333 -33.84 31.18 27.68
CA ILE A 333 -34.86 31.45 28.70
C ILE A 333 -34.72 32.87 29.24
N ASP A 334 -33.50 33.32 29.54
CA ASP A 334 -33.24 34.70 30.00
C ASP A 334 -33.63 35.78 28.96
N ARG A 335 -33.38 35.51 27.67
CA ARG A 335 -33.79 36.41 26.58
C ARG A 335 -35.33 36.46 26.40
N SER A 336 -36.04 35.38 26.69
CA SER A 336 -37.47 35.36 26.58
C SER A 336 -38.15 36.00 27.79
N SER A 337 -37.56 35.91 28.99
CA SER A 337 -38.07 36.51 30.23
C SER A 337 -37.90 38.03 30.28
N ASN A 338 -36.89 38.59 29.63
CA ASN A 338 -36.64 40.05 29.56
C ASN A 338 -37.44 40.76 28.45
N ARG A 339 -38.40 40.12 27.81
CA ARG A 339 -39.30 40.72 26.80
C ARG A 339 -40.75 40.80 27.22
N MET A 340 -41.06 40.60 28.50
CA MET A 340 -42.31 41.00 29.15
C MET A 340 -41.98 42.16 30.11
#